data_b9c5973c3fcfd41613ba5fbc486f5b75
#
_entry.id   b9c5973c3fcfd41613ba5fbc486f5b75
#
_cell.length_a   1.000
_cell.length_b   1.000
_cell.length_c   1.000
_cell.angle_alpha   90.00
_cell.angle_beta   90.00
_cell.angle_gamma   90.00
#
_symmetry.space_group_name_H-M   'P 1'
#
loop_
_entity.id
_entity.type
_entity.pdbx_description
1 polymer ?
#
loop_
_entity_poly.entity_id
_entity_poly.type
_entity_poly.pdbx_seq_one_letter_code
_entity_poly.pdbx_strand_id
1 'polypeptide(L)'
;LISVGEKHLTSRALVMVDMAPRIEPEGQKKIQDFMNQKPEGFDSLEEVAQAISNYQPHRKRPRKLDGLAKNVRLASNGKYVWHWDPARRFNKPGAPDYRQRLHDAANNLDLPVLLVRGGLSDVLSEEGAQDFLRQCPHAEYVNVSNAAHMVAGDRNDIFAESVVEFLLRVAPPNS
;
A
#
# COMPACT_ATOMS: atom_id res chain seq x y z
N LEU A 1 9.42 2.92 -5.91
CA LEU A 1 9.92 2.14 -7.02
C LEU A 1 10.48 3.04 -8.12
N ILE A 2 9.66 3.80 -8.85
CA ILE A 2 10.09 4.63 -10.01
C ILE A 2 11.23 5.58 -9.62
N SER A 3 11.08 6.36 -8.56
CA SER A 3 12.08 7.37 -8.15
C SER A 3 13.46 6.77 -7.87
N VAL A 4 13.52 5.54 -7.39
CA VAL A 4 14.77 4.81 -7.12
C VAL A 4 15.27 4.13 -8.39
N GLY A 5 14.43 3.39 -9.12
CA GLY A 5 14.80 2.66 -10.33
C GLY A 5 15.24 3.58 -11.49
N GLU A 6 14.68 4.79 -11.55
CA GLU A 6 15.11 5.83 -12.51
C GLU A 6 16.23 6.74 -11.97
N LYS A 7 16.79 6.42 -10.80
CA LYS A 7 17.91 7.17 -10.18
C LYS A 7 17.59 8.64 -9.86
N HIS A 8 16.31 8.99 -9.69
CA HIS A 8 15.90 10.32 -9.23
C HIS A 8 16.10 10.50 -7.72
N LEU A 9 16.18 9.39 -6.98
CA LEU A 9 16.40 9.36 -5.55
C LEU A 9 17.45 8.30 -5.21
N THR A 10 18.48 8.69 -4.47
CA THR A 10 19.44 7.76 -3.86
C THR A 10 18.84 7.20 -2.58
N SER A 11 18.88 5.88 -2.43
CA SER A 11 18.39 5.17 -1.24
C SER A 11 19.37 4.06 -0.88
N ARG A 12 19.43 3.69 0.40
CA ARG A 12 20.26 2.56 0.90
C ARG A 12 19.53 1.22 0.79
N ALA A 13 18.21 1.24 0.81
CA ALA A 13 17.35 0.08 0.68
C ALA A 13 15.95 0.50 0.23
N LEU A 14 15.16 -0.43 -0.28
CA LEU A 14 13.77 -0.23 -0.65
C LEU A 14 12.91 -1.31 0.01
N VAL A 15 11.86 -0.91 0.73
CA VAL A 15 10.83 -1.82 1.22
C VAL A 15 9.55 -1.56 0.42
N MET A 16 9.06 -2.57 -0.26
CA MET A 16 7.79 -2.55 -0.98
C MET A 16 6.76 -3.37 -0.19
N VAL A 17 5.63 -2.75 0.12
CA VAL A 17 4.59 -3.37 0.95
C VAL A 17 3.34 -3.58 0.12
N ASP A 18 3.06 -4.82 -0.19
CA ASP A 18 1.90 -5.31 -0.91
C ASP A 18 1.64 -4.59 -2.24
N MET A 19 2.72 -4.23 -2.92
CA MET A 19 2.73 -3.58 -4.24
C MET A 19 3.88 -4.09 -5.09
N ALA A 20 3.62 -4.26 -6.39
CA ALA A 20 4.59 -4.59 -7.43
C ALA A 20 4.16 -3.94 -8.76
N PRO A 21 4.97 -3.99 -9.83
CA PRO A 21 4.57 -3.49 -11.15
C PRO A 21 3.28 -4.11 -11.69
N ARG A 22 3.05 -5.39 -11.39
CA ARG A 22 1.81 -6.10 -11.69
C ARG A 22 0.96 -6.21 -10.43
N ILE A 23 -0.23 -5.63 -10.47
CA ILE A 23 -1.27 -5.72 -9.43
C ILE A 23 -2.57 -6.21 -10.05
N GLU A 24 -3.45 -6.78 -9.22
CA GLU A 24 -4.73 -7.33 -9.64
C GLU A 24 -5.74 -6.21 -9.91
N PRO A 25 -6.37 -6.18 -11.10
CA PRO A 25 -7.32 -5.12 -11.48
C PRO A 25 -8.52 -5.01 -10.55
N GLU A 26 -9.03 -6.14 -10.03
CA GLU A 26 -10.16 -6.17 -9.12
C GLU A 26 -9.81 -5.56 -7.77
N GLY A 27 -8.64 -5.87 -7.22
CA GLY A 27 -8.15 -5.25 -5.99
C GLY A 27 -7.92 -3.75 -6.15
N GLN A 28 -7.34 -3.34 -7.28
CA GLN A 28 -7.19 -1.93 -7.62
C GLN A 28 -8.53 -1.21 -7.69
N LYS A 29 -9.52 -1.81 -8.36
CA LYS A 29 -10.88 -1.26 -8.45
C LYS A 29 -11.52 -1.10 -7.09
N LYS A 30 -11.40 -2.09 -6.21
CA LYS A 30 -11.94 -2.05 -4.85
C LYS A 30 -11.36 -0.90 -4.02
N ILE A 31 -10.04 -0.64 -4.15
CA ILE A 31 -9.40 0.54 -3.54
C ILE A 31 -10.00 1.83 -4.11
N GLN A 32 -10.15 1.93 -5.44
CA GLN A 32 -10.70 3.11 -6.10
C GLN A 32 -12.14 3.38 -5.66
N ASP A 33 -12.98 2.35 -5.62
CA ASP A 33 -14.37 2.45 -5.19
C ASP A 33 -14.46 2.92 -3.73
N PHE A 34 -13.60 2.36 -2.84
CA PHE A 34 -13.52 2.81 -1.46
C PHE A 34 -13.07 4.27 -1.34
N MET A 35 -12.06 4.68 -2.08
CA MET A 35 -11.53 6.04 -2.01
C MET A 35 -12.46 7.09 -2.63
N ASN A 36 -13.27 6.70 -3.61
CA ASN A 36 -14.19 7.62 -4.30
C ASN A 36 -15.60 7.64 -3.71
N GLN A 37 -15.88 6.79 -2.70
CA GLN A 37 -17.18 6.81 -2.05
C GLN A 37 -17.41 8.14 -1.30
N LYS A 38 -18.67 8.59 -1.25
CA LYS A 38 -19.07 9.79 -0.51
C LYS A 38 -18.21 11.02 -0.84
N PRO A 39 -18.18 11.47 -2.10
CA PRO A 39 -17.39 12.65 -2.50
C PRO A 39 -17.81 13.93 -1.77
N GLU A 40 -19.08 14.02 -1.32
CA GLU A 40 -19.61 15.12 -0.52
C GLU A 40 -19.25 15.03 0.97
N GLY A 41 -18.68 13.92 1.42
CA GLY A 41 -18.31 13.63 2.81
C GLY A 41 -19.33 12.79 3.56
N PHE A 42 -18.94 12.36 4.74
CA PHE A 42 -19.71 11.54 5.68
C PHE A 42 -20.38 12.43 6.74
N ASP A 43 -21.56 12.06 7.18
CA ASP A 43 -22.32 12.84 8.17
C ASP A 43 -21.80 12.62 9.60
N SER A 44 -21.12 11.49 9.86
CA SER A 44 -20.57 11.17 11.18
C SER A 44 -19.33 10.27 11.12
N LEU A 45 -18.59 10.15 12.24
CA LEU A 45 -17.49 9.20 12.38
C LEU A 45 -17.99 7.75 12.39
N GLU A 46 -19.22 7.50 12.80
CA GLU A 46 -19.89 6.19 12.74
C GLU A 46 -20.05 5.75 11.29
N GLU A 47 -20.44 6.67 10.40
CA GLU A 47 -20.55 6.40 8.97
C GLU A 47 -19.19 6.13 8.34
N VAL A 48 -18.15 6.86 8.72
CA VAL A 48 -16.76 6.58 8.34
C VAL A 48 -16.33 5.19 8.80
N ALA A 49 -16.63 4.84 10.06
CA ALA A 49 -16.31 3.52 10.62
C ALA A 49 -17.02 2.39 9.86
N GLN A 50 -18.26 2.62 9.44
CA GLN A 50 -19.02 1.65 8.65
C GLN A 50 -18.40 1.46 7.26
N ALA A 51 -18.01 2.56 6.61
CA ALA A 51 -17.34 2.51 5.31
C ALA A 51 -16.02 1.71 5.35
N ILE A 52 -15.21 1.94 6.40
CA ILE A 52 -13.96 1.18 6.63
C ILE A 52 -14.27 -0.29 6.92
N SER A 53 -15.28 -0.60 7.73
CA SER A 53 -15.65 -1.99 8.04
C SER A 53 -16.15 -2.75 6.81
N ASN A 54 -16.87 -2.08 5.93
CA ASN A 54 -17.30 -2.68 4.66
C ASN A 54 -16.13 -2.96 3.72
N TYR A 55 -15.14 -2.09 3.71
CA TYR A 55 -13.91 -2.27 2.92
C TYR A 55 -13.00 -3.37 3.49
N GLN A 56 -12.94 -3.50 4.82
CA GLN A 56 -12.08 -4.47 5.53
C GLN A 56 -12.92 -5.39 6.43
N PRO A 57 -13.76 -6.26 5.88
CA PRO A 57 -14.71 -7.08 6.65
C PRO A 57 -14.03 -8.09 7.57
N HIS A 58 -12.78 -8.46 7.30
CA HIS A 58 -11.96 -9.35 8.13
C HIS A 58 -11.49 -8.68 9.43
N ARG A 59 -11.55 -7.35 9.53
CA ARG A 59 -11.15 -6.60 10.72
C ARG A 59 -12.32 -6.40 11.68
N LYS A 60 -12.04 -6.54 12.98
CA LYS A 60 -13.00 -6.12 14.00
C LYS A 60 -13.17 -4.60 13.96
N ARG A 61 -14.43 -4.14 13.93
CA ARG A 61 -14.74 -2.71 14.03
C ARG A 61 -14.14 -2.13 15.30
N PRO A 62 -13.42 -0.99 15.25
CA PRO A 62 -12.91 -0.32 16.45
C PRO A 62 -14.05 0.05 17.41
N ARG A 63 -13.88 -0.21 18.68
CA ARG A 63 -14.85 0.22 19.71
C ARG A 63 -14.83 1.72 19.96
N LYS A 64 -13.66 2.36 19.75
CA LYS A 64 -13.46 3.81 19.90
C LYS A 64 -13.20 4.41 18.52
N LEU A 65 -13.95 5.46 18.19
CA LEU A 65 -13.86 6.11 16.87
C LEU A 65 -12.83 7.25 16.83
N ASP A 66 -12.29 7.68 17.98
CA ASP A 66 -11.31 8.75 18.07
C ASP A 66 -10.08 8.53 17.18
N GLY A 67 -9.66 7.27 17.01
CA GLY A 67 -8.58 6.89 16.11
C GLY A 67 -8.89 7.15 14.64
N LEU A 68 -10.16 7.18 14.23
CA LEU A 68 -10.59 7.42 12.85
C LEU A 68 -10.48 8.89 12.47
N ALA A 69 -10.50 9.81 13.43
CA ALA A 69 -10.28 11.23 13.20
C ALA A 69 -8.93 11.53 12.51
N LYS A 70 -7.96 10.61 12.60
CA LYS A 70 -6.69 10.69 11.88
C LYS A 70 -6.83 10.48 10.37
N ASN A 71 -7.89 9.83 9.92
CA ASN A 71 -8.10 9.50 8.52
C ASN A 71 -9.02 10.49 7.80
N VAL A 72 -9.71 11.35 8.56
CA VAL A 72 -10.68 12.31 8.05
C VAL A 72 -10.44 13.70 8.64
N ARG A 73 -10.95 14.71 7.97
CA ARG A 73 -11.03 16.10 8.46
C ARG A 73 -12.46 16.61 8.34
N LEU A 74 -12.87 17.49 9.23
CA LEU A 74 -14.15 18.19 9.14
C LEU A 74 -14.03 19.29 8.06
N ALA A 75 -14.87 19.23 7.05
CA ALA A 75 -14.95 20.23 6.00
C ALA A 75 -15.87 21.37 6.40
N SER A 76 -15.83 22.48 5.63
CA SER A 76 -16.65 23.68 5.89
C SER A 76 -18.16 23.44 5.78
N ASN A 77 -18.59 22.40 5.10
CA ASN A 77 -19.99 21.97 5.00
C ASN A 77 -20.46 21.12 6.21
N GLY A 78 -19.62 20.94 7.24
CA GLY A 78 -19.92 20.15 8.43
C GLY A 78 -19.79 18.64 8.25
N LYS A 79 -19.33 18.16 7.11
CA LYS A 79 -19.14 16.73 6.84
C LYS A 79 -17.68 16.30 7.03
N TYR A 80 -17.48 15.03 7.34
CA TYR A 80 -16.16 14.41 7.41
C TYR A 80 -15.71 13.98 6.01
N VAL A 81 -14.56 14.46 5.55
CA VAL A 81 -13.94 14.07 4.29
C VAL A 81 -12.61 13.40 4.54
N TRP A 82 -12.21 12.48 3.67
CA TRP A 82 -10.93 11.83 3.77
C TRP A 82 -9.76 12.84 3.74
N HIS A 83 -8.65 12.50 4.39
CA HIS A 83 -7.46 13.33 4.39
C HIS A 83 -6.69 13.33 3.06
N TRP A 84 -6.89 12.30 2.23
CA TRP A 84 -6.19 12.25 0.94
C TRP A 84 -6.70 13.32 -0.04
N ASP A 85 -5.83 13.68 -0.96
CA ASP A 85 -6.15 14.67 -1.99
C ASP A 85 -7.15 14.12 -3.01
N PRO A 86 -8.36 14.69 -3.13
CA PRO A 86 -9.35 14.24 -4.11
C PRO A 86 -8.91 14.48 -5.57
N ALA A 87 -7.94 15.37 -5.82
CA ALA A 87 -7.34 15.53 -7.14
C ALA A 87 -6.49 14.31 -7.55
N ARG A 88 -6.09 13.46 -6.60
CA ARG A 88 -5.46 12.16 -6.82
C ARG A 88 -6.49 11.15 -7.33
N ARG A 89 -7.08 11.46 -8.47
CA ARG A 89 -8.03 10.58 -9.15
C ARG A 89 -7.25 9.41 -9.70
N PHE A 90 -7.43 8.23 -9.12
CA PHE A 90 -6.93 6.96 -9.63
C PHE A 90 -7.42 6.66 -11.06
N ASN A 91 -8.38 7.42 -11.56
CA ASN A 91 -9.02 7.30 -12.87
C ASN A 91 -8.31 8.07 -14.00
N LYS A 92 -7.18 8.72 -13.77
CA LYS A 92 -6.37 9.11 -14.93
C LYS A 92 -5.82 7.82 -15.52
N PRO A 93 -6.15 7.48 -16.79
CA PRO A 93 -5.43 6.43 -17.48
C PRO A 93 -3.95 6.76 -17.29
N GLY A 94 -3.18 5.85 -16.70
CA GLY A 94 -1.75 6.01 -16.68
C GLY A 94 -1.28 6.30 -18.09
N ALA A 95 -0.23 7.10 -18.25
CA ALA A 95 0.39 7.24 -19.56
C ALA A 95 0.53 5.83 -20.16
N PRO A 96 0.31 5.63 -21.46
CA PRO A 96 0.30 4.30 -22.08
C PRO A 96 1.53 3.44 -21.76
N ASP A 97 2.63 4.08 -21.40
CA ASP A 97 3.91 3.49 -21.01
C ASP A 97 4.10 3.29 -19.50
N TYR A 98 3.13 3.70 -18.65
CA TYR A 98 3.31 3.70 -17.19
C TYR A 98 3.59 2.30 -16.62
N ARG A 99 2.94 1.26 -17.15
CA ARG A 99 3.22 -0.13 -16.73
C ARG A 99 4.62 -0.55 -17.15
N GLN A 100 5.02 -0.25 -18.39
CA GLN A 100 6.37 -0.54 -18.86
C GLN A 100 7.40 0.18 -18.01
N ARG A 101 7.16 1.45 -17.71
CA ARG A 101 8.02 2.26 -16.83
C ARG A 101 8.19 1.65 -15.44
N LEU A 102 7.13 1.05 -14.86
CA LEU A 102 7.22 0.33 -13.58
C LEU A 102 8.10 -0.93 -13.69
N HIS A 103 7.96 -1.68 -14.79
CA HIS A 103 8.79 -2.87 -15.05
C HIS A 103 10.25 -2.50 -15.26
N ASP A 104 10.53 -1.48 -16.06
CA ASP A 104 11.89 -0.99 -16.30
C ASP A 104 12.54 -0.50 -15.00
N ALA A 105 11.80 0.24 -14.19
CA ALA A 105 12.27 0.68 -12.88
C ALA A 105 12.58 -0.49 -11.94
N ALA A 106 11.79 -1.57 -11.98
CA ALA A 106 12.04 -2.77 -11.19
C ALA A 106 13.30 -3.50 -11.63
N ASN A 107 13.50 -3.64 -12.94
CA ASN A 107 14.71 -4.25 -13.52
C ASN A 107 15.99 -3.45 -13.20
N ASN A 108 15.87 -2.14 -13.00
CA ASN A 108 16.99 -1.23 -12.74
C ASN A 108 17.32 -1.07 -11.24
N LEU A 109 16.67 -1.79 -10.34
CA LEU A 109 17.01 -1.77 -8.92
C LEU A 109 18.33 -2.48 -8.69
N ASP A 110 19.30 -1.78 -8.11
CA ASP A 110 20.65 -2.29 -7.77
C ASP A 110 20.98 -2.22 -6.27
N LEU A 111 19.98 -1.89 -5.45
CA LEU A 111 20.08 -1.76 -3.99
C LEU A 111 19.30 -2.91 -3.32
N PRO A 112 19.56 -3.19 -2.01
CA PRO A 112 18.76 -4.17 -1.27
C PRO A 112 17.27 -3.84 -1.31
N VAL A 113 16.44 -4.84 -1.64
CA VAL A 113 14.99 -4.72 -1.75
C VAL A 113 14.32 -5.77 -0.89
N LEU A 114 13.28 -5.38 -0.15
CA LEU A 114 12.36 -6.30 0.53
C LEU A 114 10.95 -6.10 -0.04
N LEU A 115 10.35 -7.19 -0.51
CA LEU A 115 8.92 -7.25 -0.84
C LEU A 115 8.17 -7.94 0.30
N VAL A 116 7.26 -7.23 0.96
CA VAL A 116 6.35 -7.80 1.97
C VAL A 116 4.96 -7.90 1.36
N ARG A 117 4.40 -9.11 1.29
CA ARG A 117 3.06 -9.37 0.74
C ARG A 117 2.09 -9.82 1.82
N GLY A 118 0.86 -9.35 1.77
CA GLY A 118 -0.24 -9.93 2.55
C GLY A 118 -0.75 -11.22 1.90
N GLY A 119 -0.73 -12.33 2.62
CA GLY A 119 -1.13 -13.64 2.08
C GLY A 119 -2.58 -13.70 1.62
N LEU A 120 -3.44 -12.83 2.16
CA LEU A 120 -4.85 -12.68 1.80
C LEU A 120 -5.10 -11.43 0.91
N SER A 121 -4.04 -10.82 0.37
CA SER A 121 -4.19 -9.61 -0.45
C SER A 121 -4.93 -9.92 -1.76
N ASP A 122 -5.88 -9.05 -2.08
CA ASP A 122 -6.57 -8.98 -3.36
C ASP A 122 -5.92 -7.97 -4.34
N VAL A 123 -4.87 -7.28 -3.91
CA VAL A 123 -4.13 -6.28 -4.71
C VAL A 123 -2.87 -6.88 -5.32
N LEU A 124 -2.04 -7.54 -4.52
CA LEU A 124 -0.85 -8.24 -4.99
C LEU A 124 -1.06 -9.75 -4.85
N SER A 125 -1.25 -10.43 -5.98
CA SER A 125 -1.29 -11.90 -6.00
C SER A 125 0.09 -12.50 -5.78
N GLU A 126 0.14 -13.81 -5.45
CA GLU A 126 1.41 -14.54 -5.40
C GLU A 126 2.12 -14.52 -6.76
N GLU A 127 1.35 -14.64 -7.84
CA GLU A 127 1.88 -14.57 -9.20
C GLU A 127 2.50 -13.20 -9.50
N GLY A 128 1.86 -12.09 -9.07
CA GLY A 128 2.40 -10.74 -9.18
C GLY A 128 3.69 -10.54 -8.37
N ALA A 129 3.77 -11.14 -7.18
CA ALA A 129 4.97 -11.12 -6.35
C ALA A 129 6.12 -11.90 -7.02
N GLN A 130 5.85 -13.11 -7.52
CA GLN A 130 6.85 -13.91 -8.24
C GLN A 130 7.31 -13.25 -9.54
N ASP A 131 6.42 -12.52 -10.23
CA ASP A 131 6.75 -11.73 -11.39
C ASP A 131 7.77 -10.62 -11.06
N PHE A 132 7.56 -9.92 -9.96
CA PHE A 132 8.51 -8.94 -9.45
C PHE A 132 9.86 -9.57 -9.06
N LEU A 133 9.86 -10.73 -8.39
CA LEU A 133 11.09 -11.42 -8.01
C LEU A 133 11.91 -11.89 -9.23
N ARG A 134 11.27 -12.17 -10.37
CA ARG A 134 11.98 -12.42 -11.64
C ARG A 134 12.65 -11.16 -12.18
N GLN A 135 12.05 -9.99 -11.99
CA GLN A 135 12.59 -8.69 -12.43
C GLN A 135 13.70 -8.19 -11.51
N CYS A 136 13.61 -8.50 -10.23
CA CYS A 136 14.55 -8.10 -9.19
C CYS A 136 15.00 -9.34 -8.39
N PRO A 137 15.89 -10.20 -8.95
CA PRO A 137 16.22 -11.51 -8.36
C PRO A 137 16.93 -11.44 -7.01
N HIS A 138 17.49 -10.29 -6.66
CA HIS A 138 18.14 -10.06 -5.36
C HIS A 138 17.17 -9.53 -4.29
N ALA A 139 15.90 -9.32 -4.65
CA ALA A 139 14.89 -8.92 -3.68
C ALA A 139 14.57 -10.07 -2.72
N GLU A 140 14.47 -9.73 -1.45
CA GLU A 140 13.96 -10.62 -0.42
C GLU A 140 12.44 -10.58 -0.42
N TYR A 141 11.82 -11.70 -0.02
CA TYR A 141 10.38 -11.86 -0.03
C TYR A 141 9.86 -12.40 1.30
N VAL A 142 8.86 -11.70 1.84
CA VAL A 142 8.11 -12.12 3.03
C VAL A 142 6.63 -12.16 2.72
N ASN A 143 6.00 -13.34 2.92
CA ASN A 143 4.56 -13.53 2.84
C ASN A 143 3.96 -13.58 4.24
N VAL A 144 3.10 -12.62 4.58
CA VAL A 144 2.39 -12.54 5.86
C VAL A 144 1.02 -13.20 5.73
N SER A 145 0.94 -14.49 6.06
CA SER A 145 -0.19 -15.40 5.76
C SER A 145 -1.58 -14.91 6.17
N ASN A 146 -1.69 -14.18 7.29
CA ASN A 146 -2.96 -13.72 7.84
C ASN A 146 -3.17 -12.20 7.71
N ALA A 147 -2.53 -11.58 6.72
CA ALA A 147 -2.70 -10.17 6.39
C ALA A 147 -3.29 -10.02 5.00
N ALA A 148 -4.19 -9.04 4.81
CA ALA A 148 -4.67 -8.57 3.52
C ALA A 148 -3.79 -7.40 3.02
N HIS A 149 -4.29 -6.57 2.12
CA HIS A 149 -3.54 -5.45 1.55
C HIS A 149 -2.94 -4.48 2.60
N MET A 150 -3.61 -4.29 3.73
CA MET A 150 -3.12 -3.41 4.81
C MET A 150 -2.21 -4.16 5.78
N VAL A 151 -1.13 -4.78 5.28
CA VAL A 151 -0.24 -5.71 6.00
C VAL A 151 0.19 -5.19 7.38
N ALA A 152 0.72 -3.97 7.43
CA ALA A 152 1.16 -3.33 8.68
C ALA A 152 0.02 -3.13 9.69
N GLY A 153 -1.21 -2.97 9.21
CA GLY A 153 -2.38 -2.82 10.07
C GLY A 153 -3.01 -4.15 10.49
N ASP A 154 -2.81 -5.22 9.72
CA ASP A 154 -3.36 -6.54 9.99
C ASP A 154 -2.44 -7.36 10.91
N ARG A 155 -1.13 -7.33 10.65
CA ARG A 155 -0.10 -8.06 11.38
C ARG A 155 1.14 -7.20 11.57
N ASN A 156 0.97 -6.16 12.40
CA ASN A 156 2.05 -5.21 12.71
C ASN A 156 3.29 -5.90 13.33
N ASP A 157 3.10 -6.91 14.15
CA ASP A 157 4.14 -7.71 14.77
C ASP A 157 5.11 -8.30 13.73
N ILE A 158 4.58 -9.14 12.82
CA ILE A 158 5.37 -9.81 11.77
C ILE A 158 5.92 -8.79 10.77
N PHE A 159 5.11 -7.80 10.38
CA PHE A 159 5.53 -6.74 9.48
C PHE A 159 6.73 -5.96 10.02
N ALA A 160 6.62 -5.48 11.28
CA ALA A 160 7.68 -4.70 11.92
C ALA A 160 8.95 -5.52 12.09
N GLU A 161 8.85 -6.77 12.55
CA GLU A 161 9.99 -7.67 12.70
C GLU A 161 10.74 -7.85 11.37
N SER A 162 10.03 -8.22 10.31
CA SER A 162 10.62 -8.44 8.98
C SER A 162 11.32 -7.20 8.43
N VAL A 163 10.68 -6.01 8.56
CA VAL A 163 11.26 -4.75 8.07
C VAL A 163 12.48 -4.35 8.90
N VAL A 164 12.40 -4.45 10.22
CA VAL A 164 13.51 -4.08 11.12
C VAL A 164 14.72 -5.00 10.91
N GLU A 165 14.51 -6.32 10.84
CA GLU A 165 15.60 -7.26 10.55
C GLU A 165 16.28 -6.95 9.22
N PHE A 166 15.49 -6.74 8.17
CA PHE A 166 16.04 -6.38 6.86
C PHE A 166 16.85 -5.08 6.94
N LEU A 167 16.30 -4.01 7.50
CA LEU A 167 16.98 -2.71 7.56
C LEU A 167 18.24 -2.74 8.43
N LEU A 168 18.24 -3.42 9.56
CA LEU A 168 19.41 -3.55 10.42
C LEU A 168 20.57 -4.27 9.71
N ARG A 169 20.25 -5.22 8.83
CA ARG A 169 21.25 -5.97 8.07
C ARG A 169 21.82 -5.18 6.89
N VAL A 170 20.97 -4.46 6.13
CA VAL A 170 21.39 -3.83 4.87
C VAL A 170 21.68 -2.34 4.98
N ALA A 171 21.18 -1.69 6.02
CA ALA A 171 21.29 -0.25 6.25
C ALA A 171 21.43 0.05 7.76
N PRO A 172 22.44 -0.52 8.47
CA PRO A 172 22.56 -0.33 9.91
C PRO A 172 22.68 1.16 10.28
N PRO A 173 22.19 1.55 11.48
CA PRO A 173 22.42 2.89 12.00
C PRO A 173 23.94 3.16 12.09
N ASN A 174 24.41 4.32 11.71
CA ASN A 174 25.81 4.75 11.78
C ASN A 174 26.78 4.09 10.77
N SER A 175 26.30 3.59 9.66
CA SER A 175 27.17 3.15 8.54
C SER A 175 27.24 4.21 7.44
#